data_f8f5cd53b690da0bea12ec5ed81c699a
#
_entry.id   f8f5cd53b690da0bea12ec5ed81c699a
#
_cell.length_a   1.000
_cell.length_b   1.000
_cell.length_c   1.000
_cell.angle_alpha   90.00
_cell.angle_beta   90.00
_cell.angle_gamma   90.00
#
_symmetry.space_group_name_H-M   'P 1'
#
loop_
_entity.id
_entity.type
_entity.pdbx_description
1 polymer ?
#
loop_
_entity_poly.entity_id
_entity_poly.type
_entity_poly.pdbx_seq_one_letter_code
_entity_poly.pdbx_strand_id
1 'polypeptide(L)'
;VQKSGVKFSMIGFDACLMATVETAFCLEPCADYLIASEEYMPGDGWYYTDFLTRLGQDPGIPSLELGKEIIDDYGYYYDNDEVTLSMIELREIPYVYERLGDFLQNARADVQEDNARFRELSVARSKAREYCDASIDQVDMYDLVRRADFEGKEELLAAIESCVKYRNDSSLTGSYGLAMYFPYSAMEAYGDTSRILDSIGFSEPLEVYNYFLSVMAGGQSRNETGNGLAPLRERDYEEENWYRDYQAEFDYGEEYGDLYLEETEEGFELILDEEVWD
;
A
#
# COMPACT_ATOMS: atom_id res chain seq x y z
N VAL A 1 -8.18 -13.50 -14.61
CA VAL A 1 -7.73 -14.63 -13.79
C VAL A 1 -8.91 -15.48 -13.37
N GLN A 2 -9.84 -15.00 -12.52
CA GLN A 2 -10.98 -15.80 -12.04
C GLN A 2 -11.80 -16.44 -13.17
N LYS A 3 -12.03 -15.73 -14.29
CA LYS A 3 -12.77 -16.25 -15.44
C LYS A 3 -12.00 -17.32 -16.24
N SER A 4 -10.67 -17.35 -16.16
CA SER A 4 -9.84 -18.34 -16.87
C SER A 4 -9.68 -19.66 -16.12
N GLY A 5 -9.98 -19.66 -14.81
CA GLY A 5 -9.73 -20.82 -13.93
C GLY A 5 -8.24 -21.11 -13.70
N VAL A 6 -7.36 -20.19 -14.07
CA VAL A 6 -5.91 -20.31 -13.84
C VAL A 6 -5.55 -19.54 -12.57
N LYS A 7 -4.83 -20.18 -11.64
CA LYS A 7 -4.17 -19.53 -10.52
C LYS A 7 -2.68 -19.38 -10.84
N PHE A 8 -2.15 -18.18 -10.69
CA PHE A 8 -0.72 -17.94 -10.92
C PHE A 8 0.11 -18.40 -9.70
N SER A 9 1.32 -18.85 -9.95
CA SER A 9 2.27 -19.10 -8.86
C SER A 9 2.74 -17.79 -8.22
N MET A 10 2.80 -16.70 -8.99
CA MET A 10 3.25 -15.40 -8.55
C MET A 10 2.68 -14.30 -9.44
N ILE A 11 2.30 -13.18 -8.82
CA ILE A 11 2.01 -11.92 -9.51
C ILE A 11 2.98 -10.88 -8.95
N GLY A 12 3.60 -10.10 -9.83
CA GLY A 12 4.49 -9.00 -9.46
C GLY A 12 4.00 -7.68 -10.01
N PHE A 13 4.12 -6.63 -9.21
CA PHE A 13 3.89 -5.26 -9.65
C PHE A 13 5.22 -4.51 -9.72
N ASP A 14 5.62 -4.19 -10.93
CA ASP A 14 6.67 -3.21 -11.20
C ASP A 14 6.02 -1.82 -11.18
N ALA A 15 5.56 -1.43 -10.00
CA ALA A 15 4.81 -0.21 -9.74
C ALA A 15 4.88 0.17 -8.25
N CYS A 16 4.83 1.47 -7.99
CA CYS A 16 4.85 2.03 -6.64
C CYS A 16 3.66 1.59 -5.78
N LEU A 17 3.85 1.47 -4.47
CA LEU A 17 2.79 1.46 -3.46
C LEU A 17 1.81 0.26 -3.52
N MET A 18 2.20 -0.83 -4.19
CA MET A 18 1.32 -1.97 -4.41
C MET A 18 1.41 -3.07 -3.34
N ALA A 19 2.40 -3.00 -2.41
CA ALA A 19 2.53 -3.98 -1.32
C ALA A 19 1.59 -3.66 -0.15
N THR A 20 0.29 -3.63 -0.42
CA THR A 20 -0.72 -3.37 0.60
C THR A 20 -1.56 -4.61 0.90
N VAL A 21 -2.08 -4.70 2.13
CA VAL A 21 -2.99 -5.79 2.53
C VAL A 21 -4.25 -5.81 1.68
N GLU A 22 -4.73 -4.65 1.23
CA GLU A 22 -5.90 -4.51 0.35
C GLU A 22 -5.63 -5.10 -1.04
N THR A 23 -4.46 -4.79 -1.63
CA THR A 23 -4.02 -5.39 -2.89
C THR A 23 -3.87 -6.90 -2.76
N ALA A 24 -3.21 -7.35 -1.69
CA ALA A 24 -3.01 -8.77 -1.41
C ALA A 24 -4.35 -9.49 -1.20
N PHE A 25 -5.32 -8.87 -0.51
CA PHE A 25 -6.66 -9.40 -0.33
C PHE A 25 -7.40 -9.60 -1.66
N CYS A 26 -7.31 -8.63 -2.58
CA CYS A 26 -7.88 -8.77 -3.92
C CYS A 26 -7.26 -9.91 -4.73
N LEU A 27 -5.96 -10.17 -4.53
CA LEU A 27 -5.20 -11.12 -5.34
C LEU A 27 -5.13 -12.52 -4.75
N GLU A 28 -5.56 -12.74 -3.51
CA GLU A 28 -5.54 -14.04 -2.84
C GLU A 28 -6.13 -15.18 -3.72
N PRO A 29 -7.30 -15.02 -4.35
CA PRO A 29 -7.86 -16.06 -5.19
C PRO A 29 -7.14 -16.21 -6.54
N CYS A 30 -6.20 -15.32 -6.88
CA CYS A 30 -5.59 -15.22 -8.18
C CYS A 30 -4.17 -15.79 -8.25
N ALA A 31 -3.43 -15.77 -7.14
CA ALA A 31 -2.03 -16.20 -7.11
C ALA A 31 -1.64 -16.80 -5.75
N ASP A 32 -0.46 -17.45 -5.73
CA ASP A 32 0.11 -17.95 -4.46
C ASP A 32 0.96 -16.89 -3.77
N TYR A 33 1.67 -16.07 -4.56
CA TYR A 33 2.54 -15.00 -4.05
C TYR A 33 2.30 -13.69 -4.78
N LEU A 34 2.47 -12.58 -4.03
CA LEU A 34 2.56 -11.22 -4.53
C LEU A 34 3.98 -10.69 -4.31
N ILE A 35 4.59 -10.07 -5.34
CA ILE A 35 5.82 -9.28 -5.20
C ILE A 35 5.47 -7.82 -5.50
N ALA A 36 5.72 -6.91 -4.56
CA ALA A 36 5.37 -5.50 -4.70
C ALA A 36 6.17 -4.61 -3.75
N SER A 37 6.16 -3.30 -4.01
CA SER A 37 6.78 -2.27 -3.18
C SER A 37 5.77 -1.58 -2.29
N GLU A 38 6.19 -1.22 -1.06
CA GLU A 38 5.43 -0.37 -0.14
C GLU A 38 5.62 1.12 -0.47
N GLU A 39 6.79 1.50 -1.03
CA GLU A 39 7.21 2.86 -1.33
C GLU A 39 7.22 3.11 -2.85
N TYR A 40 7.57 4.33 -3.26
CA TYR A 40 7.84 4.65 -4.64
C TYR A 40 8.94 3.76 -5.22
N MET A 41 8.81 3.45 -6.49
CA MET A 41 9.82 2.73 -7.25
C MET A 41 10.53 3.69 -8.19
N PRO A 42 11.85 3.55 -8.39
CA PRO A 42 12.56 4.26 -9.46
C PRO A 42 11.94 3.97 -10.83
N GLY A 43 11.97 4.96 -11.73
CA GLY A 43 11.33 4.87 -13.04
C GLY A 43 11.86 3.75 -13.94
N ASP A 44 13.11 3.31 -13.71
CA ASP A 44 13.70 2.17 -14.44
C ASP A 44 13.08 0.81 -14.07
N GLY A 45 12.28 0.76 -12.99
CA GLY A 45 11.58 -0.45 -12.55
C GLY A 45 12.50 -1.55 -12.03
N TRP A 46 12.09 -2.81 -12.18
CA TRP A 46 12.86 -3.95 -11.71
C TRP A 46 14.09 -4.22 -12.60
N TYR A 47 15.14 -4.79 -11.99
CA TYR A 47 16.28 -5.28 -12.73
C TYR A 47 15.99 -6.65 -13.38
N TYR A 48 15.53 -6.65 -14.62
CA TYR A 48 15.01 -7.84 -15.31
C TYR A 48 16.07 -8.83 -15.80
N THR A 49 17.33 -8.41 -15.93
CA THR A 49 18.35 -9.19 -16.64
C THR A 49 18.67 -10.51 -15.95
N ASP A 50 18.94 -10.50 -14.66
CA ASP A 50 19.49 -11.66 -13.95
C ASP A 50 18.41 -12.69 -13.65
N PHE A 51 17.28 -12.29 -13.06
CA PHE A 51 16.22 -13.24 -12.76
C PHE A 51 15.55 -13.84 -14.00
N LEU A 52 15.41 -13.08 -15.12
CA LEU A 52 14.90 -13.66 -16.39
C LEU A 52 15.92 -14.61 -17.02
N THR A 53 17.21 -14.32 -16.91
CA THR A 53 18.27 -15.23 -17.35
C THR A 53 18.20 -16.53 -16.54
N ARG A 54 18.07 -16.43 -15.23
CA ARG A 54 17.94 -17.58 -14.31
C ARG A 54 16.69 -18.41 -14.63
N LEU A 55 15.54 -17.76 -14.82
CA LEU A 55 14.29 -18.42 -15.20
C LEU A 55 14.41 -19.13 -16.56
N GLY A 56 15.11 -18.52 -17.53
CA GLY A 56 15.38 -19.13 -18.83
C GLY A 56 16.28 -20.37 -18.75
N GLN A 57 17.21 -20.41 -17.81
CA GLN A 57 18.10 -21.56 -17.56
C GLN A 57 17.41 -22.67 -16.77
N ASP A 58 16.53 -22.32 -15.85
CA ASP A 58 15.78 -23.25 -15.01
C ASP A 58 14.31 -22.84 -14.92
N PRO A 59 13.50 -23.19 -15.93
CA PRO A 59 12.06 -22.88 -15.90
C PRO A 59 11.28 -23.58 -14.79
N GLY A 60 11.90 -24.51 -14.08
CA GLY A 60 11.33 -25.24 -12.94
C GLY A 60 11.67 -24.64 -11.56
N ILE A 61 12.35 -23.50 -11.52
CA ILE A 61 12.72 -22.83 -10.27
C ILE A 61 11.49 -22.60 -9.37
N PRO A 62 11.52 -22.94 -8.09
CA PRO A 62 10.40 -22.67 -7.19
C PRO A 62 10.11 -21.17 -7.08
N SER A 63 8.82 -20.80 -7.06
CA SER A 63 8.40 -19.39 -7.03
C SER A 63 8.99 -18.61 -5.87
N LEU A 64 9.14 -19.24 -4.68
CA LEU A 64 9.76 -18.60 -3.53
C LEU A 64 11.26 -18.30 -3.77
N GLU A 65 11.97 -19.18 -4.46
CA GLU A 65 13.38 -18.96 -4.80
C GLU A 65 13.52 -17.87 -5.86
N LEU A 66 12.73 -17.93 -6.93
CA LEU A 66 12.71 -16.89 -7.96
C LEU A 66 12.32 -15.51 -7.39
N GLY A 67 11.33 -15.47 -6.50
CA GLY A 67 10.91 -14.22 -5.85
C GLY A 67 12.00 -13.60 -4.98
N LYS A 68 12.80 -14.41 -4.30
CA LYS A 68 13.98 -13.93 -3.56
C LYS A 68 15.04 -13.36 -4.49
N GLU A 69 15.34 -14.04 -5.60
CA GLU A 69 16.29 -13.54 -6.59
C GLU A 69 15.82 -12.17 -7.15
N ILE A 70 14.54 -12.02 -7.50
CA ILE A 70 13.99 -10.73 -7.96
C ILE A 70 14.23 -9.63 -6.93
N ILE A 71 13.94 -9.91 -5.66
CA ILE A 71 14.05 -8.93 -4.57
C ILE A 71 15.52 -8.60 -4.27
N ASP A 72 16.41 -9.59 -4.29
CA ASP A 72 17.84 -9.40 -4.07
C ASP A 72 18.47 -8.61 -5.22
N ASP A 73 18.15 -8.95 -6.49
CA ASP A 73 18.61 -8.23 -7.69
C ASP A 73 18.16 -6.75 -7.66
N TYR A 74 16.89 -6.51 -7.32
CA TYR A 74 16.34 -5.19 -7.16
C TYR A 74 17.05 -4.38 -6.07
N GLY A 75 17.20 -4.95 -4.87
CA GLY A 75 17.90 -4.32 -3.77
C GLY A 75 19.38 -4.03 -4.06
N TYR A 76 20.05 -4.94 -4.79
CA TYR A 76 21.43 -4.75 -5.21
C TYR A 76 21.58 -3.65 -6.27
N TYR A 77 20.64 -3.58 -7.22
CA TYR A 77 20.68 -2.57 -8.29
C TYR A 77 20.47 -1.15 -7.74
N TYR A 78 19.64 -1.01 -6.69
CA TYR A 78 19.33 0.25 -6.03
C TYR A 78 19.98 0.38 -4.63
N ASP A 79 21.19 -0.13 -4.43
CA ASP A 79 21.89 -0.26 -3.13
C ASP A 79 21.96 1.04 -2.30
N ASN A 80 21.90 2.21 -2.97
CA ASN A 80 21.96 3.50 -2.28
C ASN A 80 20.61 4.23 -2.20
N ASP A 81 19.54 3.62 -2.72
CA ASP A 81 18.22 4.22 -2.78
C ASP A 81 17.30 3.69 -1.67
N GLU A 82 16.36 4.52 -1.26
CA GLU A 82 15.37 4.15 -0.25
C GLU A 82 14.23 3.34 -0.88
N VAL A 83 14.54 2.15 -1.40
CA VAL A 83 13.58 1.28 -2.10
C VAL A 83 13.10 0.13 -1.23
N THR A 84 11.88 -0.32 -1.45
CA THR A 84 11.29 -1.50 -0.82
C THR A 84 10.79 -2.49 -1.88
N LEU A 85 10.98 -3.77 -1.62
CA LEU A 85 10.32 -4.84 -2.39
C LEU A 85 10.13 -6.05 -1.47
N SER A 86 8.93 -6.61 -1.45
CA SER A 86 8.57 -7.73 -0.57
C SER A 86 7.82 -8.83 -1.31
N MET A 87 7.93 -10.06 -0.80
CA MET A 87 7.18 -11.22 -1.24
C MET A 87 6.18 -11.66 -0.19
N ILE A 88 4.92 -11.58 -0.53
CA ILE A 88 3.76 -11.83 0.33
C ILE A 88 3.11 -13.16 -0.08
N GLU A 89 2.93 -14.08 0.87
CA GLU A 89 2.20 -15.32 0.64
C GLU A 89 0.69 -15.09 0.76
N LEU A 90 0.00 -15.10 -0.38
CA LEU A 90 -1.39 -14.68 -0.46
C LEU A 90 -2.37 -15.57 0.31
N ARG A 91 -2.08 -16.88 0.45
CA ARG A 91 -2.94 -17.79 1.23
C ARG A 91 -3.01 -17.45 2.73
N GLU A 92 -2.05 -16.66 3.26
CA GLU A 92 -2.04 -16.20 4.66
C GLU A 92 -2.89 -14.93 4.86
N ILE A 93 -3.25 -14.23 3.79
CA ILE A 93 -3.99 -12.96 3.83
C ILE A 93 -5.37 -13.07 4.52
N PRO A 94 -6.17 -14.12 4.33
CA PRO A 94 -7.43 -14.25 5.06
C PRO A 94 -7.22 -14.25 6.59
N TYR A 95 -6.13 -14.86 7.07
CA TYR A 95 -5.80 -14.87 8.50
C TYR A 95 -5.29 -13.48 8.96
N VAL A 96 -4.44 -12.82 8.16
CA VAL A 96 -4.02 -11.43 8.44
C VAL A 96 -5.23 -10.50 8.53
N TYR A 97 -6.18 -10.62 7.60
CA TYR A 97 -7.40 -9.82 7.56
C TYR A 97 -8.28 -10.04 8.80
N GLU A 98 -8.46 -11.30 9.22
CA GLU A 98 -9.20 -11.64 10.45
C GLU A 98 -8.53 -11.03 11.69
N ARG A 99 -7.20 -11.16 11.83
CA ARG A 99 -6.47 -10.59 12.97
C ARG A 99 -6.46 -9.07 12.96
N LEU A 100 -6.41 -8.44 11.75
CA LEU A 100 -6.56 -7.00 11.61
C LEU A 100 -7.95 -6.54 12.10
N GLY A 101 -9.00 -7.25 11.71
CA GLY A 101 -10.36 -6.97 12.16
C GLY A 101 -10.48 -7.02 13.69
N ASP A 102 -9.99 -8.09 14.32
CA ASP A 102 -9.99 -8.24 15.77
C ASP A 102 -9.24 -7.10 16.47
N PHE A 103 -8.01 -6.79 16.03
CA PHE A 103 -7.19 -5.72 16.59
C PHE A 103 -7.89 -4.36 16.50
N LEU A 104 -8.44 -4.02 15.34
CA LEU A 104 -9.13 -2.75 15.12
C LEU A 104 -10.43 -2.65 15.94
N GLN A 105 -11.20 -3.74 16.07
CA GLN A 105 -12.42 -3.74 16.90
C GLN A 105 -12.09 -3.60 18.39
N ASN A 106 -11.03 -4.24 18.87
CA ASN A 106 -10.56 -4.07 20.25
C ASN A 106 -10.08 -2.64 20.50
N ALA A 107 -9.31 -2.06 19.57
CA ALA A 107 -8.91 -0.65 19.65
C ALA A 107 -10.12 0.30 19.68
N ARG A 108 -11.16 0.02 18.87
CA ARG A 108 -12.41 0.78 18.89
C ARG A 108 -13.12 0.68 20.22
N ALA A 109 -13.24 -0.52 20.80
CA ALA A 109 -13.87 -0.74 22.10
C ALA A 109 -13.16 0.05 23.21
N ASP A 110 -11.84 -0.03 23.27
CA ASP A 110 -11.02 0.71 24.23
C ASP A 110 -11.20 2.23 24.08
N VAL A 111 -11.21 2.74 22.83
CA VAL A 111 -11.43 4.19 22.56
C VAL A 111 -12.84 4.63 22.96
N GLN A 112 -13.85 3.75 22.87
CA GLN A 112 -15.21 4.06 23.32
C GLN A 112 -15.29 4.20 24.85
N GLU A 113 -14.50 3.42 25.58
CA GLU A 113 -14.43 3.44 27.02
C GLU A 113 -13.58 4.60 27.57
N ASP A 114 -12.46 4.87 26.92
CA ASP A 114 -11.52 5.94 27.34
C ASP A 114 -10.95 6.71 26.15
N ASN A 115 -11.28 7.99 26.06
CA ASN A 115 -10.74 8.90 25.03
C ASN A 115 -9.19 9.02 25.04
N ALA A 116 -8.51 8.68 26.14
CA ALA A 116 -7.05 8.66 26.17
C ALA A 116 -6.49 7.59 25.23
N ARG A 117 -7.20 6.50 25.02
CA ARG A 117 -6.84 5.41 24.09
C ARG A 117 -6.84 5.89 22.63
N PHE A 118 -7.75 6.79 22.25
CA PHE A 118 -7.71 7.43 20.94
C PHE A 118 -6.39 8.19 20.70
N ARG A 119 -5.91 8.92 21.71
CA ARG A 119 -4.64 9.63 21.61
C ARG A 119 -3.46 8.66 21.42
N GLU A 120 -3.49 7.53 22.10
CA GLU A 120 -2.47 6.49 21.98
C GLU A 120 -2.40 5.95 20.53
N LEU A 121 -3.55 5.58 19.95
CA LEU A 121 -3.65 5.14 18.56
C LEU A 121 -3.18 6.23 17.58
N SER A 122 -3.60 7.47 17.79
CA SER A 122 -3.18 8.61 16.96
C SER A 122 -1.68 8.84 17.01
N VAL A 123 -1.06 8.69 18.18
CA VAL A 123 0.40 8.79 18.33
C VAL A 123 1.10 7.61 17.66
N ALA A 124 0.58 6.39 17.78
CA ALA A 124 1.12 5.23 17.08
C ALA A 124 1.07 5.43 15.56
N ARG A 125 -0.08 5.88 15.02
CA ARG A 125 -0.26 6.17 13.59
C ARG A 125 0.68 7.27 13.09
N SER A 126 0.80 8.37 13.82
CA SER A 126 1.66 9.51 13.43
C SER A 126 3.16 9.21 13.46
N LYS A 127 3.58 8.14 14.13
CA LYS A 127 4.99 7.72 14.24
C LYS A 127 5.31 6.48 13.40
N ALA A 128 4.31 5.78 12.90
CA ALA A 128 4.51 4.65 12.02
C ALA A 128 5.11 5.12 10.69
N ARG A 129 5.86 4.23 10.03
CA ARG A 129 6.38 4.50 8.69
C ARG A 129 5.21 4.75 7.76
N GLU A 130 5.22 5.91 7.14
CA GLU A 130 4.24 6.34 6.15
C GLU A 130 4.91 6.47 4.79
N TYR A 131 4.19 6.12 3.74
CA TYR A 131 4.66 6.08 2.38
C TYR A 131 4.00 7.20 1.56
N CYS A 132 4.59 7.53 0.39
CA CYS A 132 4.05 8.53 -0.51
C CYS A 132 3.87 9.92 0.15
N ASP A 133 4.86 10.35 0.96
CA ASP A 133 4.86 11.65 1.64
C ASP A 133 3.56 11.96 2.40
N ALA A 134 2.89 10.91 2.89
CA ALA A 134 1.61 10.97 3.61
C ALA A 134 0.42 11.50 2.78
N SER A 135 0.51 11.48 1.45
CA SER A 135 -0.56 11.99 0.58
C SER A 135 -1.74 11.04 0.43
N ILE A 136 -1.56 9.74 0.72
CA ILE A 136 -2.56 8.69 0.53
C ILE A 136 -2.90 7.91 1.81
N ASP A 137 -2.40 8.33 2.97
CA ASP A 137 -2.60 7.64 4.26
C ASP A 137 -2.19 6.15 4.24
N GLN A 138 -1.15 5.78 3.47
CA GLN A 138 -0.59 4.44 3.44
C GLN A 138 0.53 4.31 4.47
N VAL A 139 0.45 3.31 5.33
CA VAL A 139 1.37 3.12 6.46
C VAL A 139 1.83 1.67 6.53
N ASP A 140 3.07 1.45 6.97
CA ASP A 140 3.53 0.09 7.28
C ASP A 140 2.67 -0.52 8.39
N MET A 141 2.06 -1.66 8.10
CA MET A 141 1.11 -2.31 8.99
C MET A 141 1.77 -2.82 10.26
N TYR A 142 2.95 -3.45 10.14
CA TYR A 142 3.69 -3.97 11.28
C TYR A 142 4.18 -2.83 12.19
N ASP A 143 4.73 -1.77 11.59
CA ASP A 143 5.25 -0.62 12.34
C ASP A 143 4.14 0.13 13.09
N LEU A 144 2.95 0.25 12.48
CA LEU A 144 1.76 0.81 13.15
C LEU A 144 1.35 -0.07 14.36
N VAL A 145 1.14 -1.37 14.13
CA VAL A 145 0.63 -2.31 15.13
C VAL A 145 1.60 -2.46 16.30
N ARG A 146 2.91 -2.57 16.06
CA ARG A 146 3.91 -2.68 17.13
C ARG A 146 3.98 -1.46 18.05
N ARG A 147 3.56 -0.28 17.56
CA ARG A 147 3.52 0.99 18.32
C ARG A 147 2.25 1.18 19.12
N ALA A 148 1.18 0.54 18.72
CA ALA A 148 -0.10 0.57 19.41
C ALA A 148 -0.16 -0.56 20.45
N ASP A 149 -0.82 -0.29 21.60
CA ASP A 149 -0.94 -1.27 22.69
C ASP A 149 -2.41 -1.62 22.93
N PHE A 150 -2.96 -2.45 22.02
CA PHE A 150 -4.33 -2.96 22.05
C PHE A 150 -4.33 -4.49 22.02
N GLU A 151 -5.40 -5.09 22.51
CA GLU A 151 -5.59 -6.54 22.47
C GLU A 151 -5.60 -7.07 21.03
N GLY A 152 -4.99 -8.23 20.81
CA GLY A 152 -4.79 -8.81 19.47
C GLY A 152 -3.52 -8.37 18.75
N LYS A 153 -2.71 -7.50 19.37
CA LYS A 153 -1.46 -6.98 18.81
C LYS A 153 -0.48 -8.09 18.43
N GLU A 154 -0.17 -8.96 19.37
CA GLU A 154 0.87 -10.01 19.17
C GLU A 154 0.43 -11.02 18.11
N GLU A 155 -0.86 -11.37 18.07
CA GLU A 155 -1.44 -12.26 17.09
C GLU A 155 -1.38 -11.67 15.69
N LEU A 156 -1.67 -10.35 15.55
CA LEU A 156 -1.58 -9.66 14.27
C LEU A 156 -0.12 -9.52 13.81
N LEU A 157 0.81 -9.15 14.70
CA LEU A 157 2.23 -9.09 14.36
C LEU A 157 2.75 -10.45 13.87
N ALA A 158 2.40 -11.53 14.56
CA ALA A 158 2.78 -12.88 14.14
C ALA A 158 2.16 -13.28 12.79
N ALA A 159 0.92 -12.85 12.51
CA ALA A 159 0.27 -13.09 11.22
C ALA A 159 1.00 -12.36 10.08
N ILE A 160 1.39 -11.10 10.28
CA ILE A 160 2.15 -10.33 9.29
C ILE A 160 3.53 -10.96 9.06
N GLU A 161 4.25 -11.33 10.10
CA GLU A 161 5.55 -12.01 10.00
C GLU A 161 5.44 -13.36 9.26
N SER A 162 4.34 -14.09 9.47
CA SER A 162 4.08 -15.32 8.72
C SER A 162 3.77 -15.06 7.25
N CYS A 163 3.11 -13.96 6.93
CA CYS A 163 2.65 -13.62 5.59
C CYS A 163 3.79 -13.10 4.70
N VAL A 164 4.66 -12.24 5.22
CA VAL A 164 5.81 -11.67 4.48
C VAL A 164 6.95 -12.68 4.47
N LYS A 165 7.16 -13.35 3.32
CA LYS A 165 8.15 -14.44 3.20
C LYS A 165 9.56 -13.95 2.97
N TYR A 166 9.69 -12.82 2.32
CA TYR A 166 10.98 -12.20 2.03
C TYR A 166 10.79 -10.71 1.74
N ARG A 167 11.79 -9.92 1.98
CA ARG A 167 11.87 -8.51 1.61
C ARG A 167 13.34 -8.08 1.50
N ASN A 168 13.62 -7.03 0.73
CA ASN A 168 14.97 -6.47 0.67
C ASN A 168 15.34 -5.81 2.01
N ASP A 169 16.65 -5.74 2.27
CA ASP A 169 17.21 -5.01 3.41
C ASP A 169 17.29 -3.52 3.03
N SER A 170 16.18 -2.83 3.18
CA SER A 170 16.04 -1.42 2.80
C SER A 170 16.63 -0.50 3.87
N SER A 171 17.20 0.62 3.44
CA SER A 171 17.60 1.73 4.33
C SER A 171 16.39 2.42 4.98
N LEU A 172 15.18 2.20 4.46
CA LEU A 172 13.93 2.73 5.02
C LEU A 172 13.60 2.08 6.36
N THR A 173 13.95 2.75 7.45
CA THR A 173 13.65 2.27 8.80
C THR A 173 12.14 2.20 9.04
N GLY A 174 11.65 1.04 9.47
CA GLY A 174 10.24 0.82 9.80
C GLY A 174 9.42 0.24 8.66
N SER A 175 10.04 -0.18 7.54
CA SER A 175 9.39 -0.94 6.48
C SER A 175 9.52 -2.43 6.75
N TYR A 176 8.39 -3.13 6.81
CA TYR A 176 8.31 -4.55 7.14
C TYR A 176 7.70 -5.41 6.03
N GLY A 177 7.38 -4.82 4.89
CA GLY A 177 7.01 -5.51 3.65
C GLY A 177 5.51 -5.63 3.40
N LEU A 178 4.66 -5.06 4.26
CA LEU A 178 3.22 -5.00 4.05
C LEU A 178 2.63 -3.72 4.62
N ALA A 179 2.16 -2.86 3.74
CA ALA A 179 1.47 -1.63 4.09
C ALA A 179 -0.05 -1.85 4.23
N MET A 180 -0.72 -0.86 4.80
CA MET A 180 -2.18 -0.77 4.85
C MET A 180 -2.63 0.67 4.69
N TYR A 181 -3.83 0.87 4.18
CA TYR A 181 -4.52 2.14 4.29
C TYR A 181 -5.01 2.37 5.73
N PHE A 182 -4.71 3.54 6.29
CA PHE A 182 -5.28 3.95 7.57
C PHE A 182 -5.54 5.46 7.55
N PRO A 183 -6.81 5.92 7.46
CA PRO A 183 -7.15 7.33 7.27
C PRO A 183 -6.67 8.19 8.43
N TYR A 184 -5.90 9.24 8.13
CA TYR A 184 -5.31 10.11 9.15
C TYR A 184 -5.16 11.57 8.69
N SER A 185 -4.55 11.83 7.55
CA SER A 185 -4.25 13.17 7.03
C SER A 185 -4.95 13.47 5.71
N ALA A 186 -5.06 12.51 4.82
CA ALA A 186 -5.64 12.66 3.49
C ALA A 186 -7.17 12.43 3.50
N MET A 187 -7.89 13.16 4.35
CA MET A 187 -9.33 12.98 4.60
C MET A 187 -10.20 13.17 3.36
N GLU A 188 -9.77 13.99 2.41
CA GLU A 188 -10.51 14.26 1.17
C GLU A 188 -10.64 13.01 0.29
N ALA A 189 -9.61 12.16 0.29
CA ALA A 189 -9.61 10.91 -0.47
C ALA A 189 -10.43 9.78 0.19
N TYR A 190 -10.81 9.92 1.46
CA TYR A 190 -11.46 8.83 2.20
C TYR A 190 -12.75 8.34 1.55
N GLY A 191 -13.58 9.25 1.02
CA GLY A 191 -14.86 8.89 0.41
C GLY A 191 -14.70 7.99 -0.82
N ASP A 192 -13.66 8.19 -1.61
CA ASP A 192 -13.36 7.37 -2.78
C ASP A 192 -12.69 6.06 -2.36
N THR A 193 -11.72 6.14 -1.48
CA THR A 193 -11.02 4.96 -0.94
C THR A 193 -11.99 4.02 -0.25
N SER A 194 -12.90 4.51 0.59
CA SER A 194 -13.90 3.66 1.28
C SER A 194 -14.80 2.93 0.31
N ARG A 195 -15.20 3.56 -0.81
CA ARG A 195 -16.00 2.89 -1.85
C ARG A 195 -15.22 1.78 -2.56
N ILE A 196 -13.94 2.00 -2.81
CA ILE A 196 -13.06 0.98 -3.40
C ILE A 196 -12.93 -0.21 -2.43
N LEU A 197 -12.61 0.04 -1.17
CA LEU A 197 -12.45 -1.00 -0.16
C LEU A 197 -13.74 -1.82 0.03
N ASP A 198 -14.90 -1.17 0.08
CA ASP A 198 -16.19 -1.87 0.15
C ASP A 198 -16.45 -2.73 -1.10
N SER A 199 -16.11 -2.22 -2.29
CA SER A 199 -16.30 -2.94 -3.55
C SER A 199 -15.49 -4.22 -3.68
N ILE A 200 -14.33 -4.29 -3.01
CA ILE A 200 -13.48 -5.49 -2.96
C ILE A 200 -13.81 -6.41 -1.78
N GLY A 201 -14.76 -6.05 -0.93
CA GLY A 201 -15.14 -6.80 0.26
C GLY A 201 -14.23 -6.59 1.47
N PHE A 202 -13.36 -5.58 1.45
CA PHE A 202 -12.50 -5.18 2.57
C PHE A 202 -13.25 -4.24 3.51
N SER A 203 -14.38 -4.70 4.08
CA SER A 203 -15.37 -3.86 4.75
C SER A 203 -15.22 -3.79 6.28
N GLU A 204 -14.66 -4.82 6.95
CA GLU A 204 -14.52 -4.80 8.42
C GLU A 204 -13.71 -3.60 8.94
N PRO A 205 -12.55 -3.23 8.37
CA PRO A 205 -11.82 -2.04 8.80
C PRO A 205 -12.59 -0.74 8.58
N LEU A 206 -13.47 -0.66 7.57
CA LEU A 206 -14.22 0.56 7.24
C LEU A 206 -15.12 1.04 8.38
N GLU A 207 -15.77 0.13 9.10
CA GLU A 207 -16.59 0.52 10.26
C GLU A 207 -15.75 1.20 11.34
N VAL A 208 -14.55 0.69 11.55
CA VAL A 208 -13.62 1.22 12.55
C VAL A 208 -13.04 2.54 12.07
N TYR A 209 -12.67 2.67 10.80
CA TYR A 209 -12.19 3.93 10.21
C TYR A 209 -13.25 5.03 10.30
N ASN A 210 -14.51 4.74 9.93
CA ASN A 210 -15.62 5.69 10.09
C ASN A 210 -15.77 6.16 11.54
N TYR A 211 -15.63 5.26 12.51
CA TYR A 211 -15.68 5.61 13.92
C TYR A 211 -14.52 6.53 14.31
N PHE A 212 -13.28 6.20 13.96
CA PHE A 212 -12.12 7.03 14.29
C PHE A 212 -12.20 8.41 13.66
N LEU A 213 -12.64 8.52 12.42
CA LEU A 213 -12.86 9.80 11.76
C LEU A 213 -13.93 10.64 12.46
N SER A 214 -15.00 10.03 12.96
CA SER A 214 -16.04 10.73 13.74
C SER A 214 -15.51 11.26 15.06
N VAL A 215 -14.62 10.53 15.72
CA VAL A 215 -13.96 10.98 16.96
C VAL A 215 -13.01 12.15 16.67
N MET A 216 -12.25 12.08 15.58
CA MET A 216 -11.36 13.16 15.14
C MET A 216 -12.16 14.45 14.86
N ALA A 217 -13.24 14.37 14.09
CA ALA A 217 -14.10 15.51 13.78
C ALA A 217 -14.77 16.10 15.05
N GLY A 218 -15.24 15.25 15.96
CA GLY A 218 -15.80 15.67 17.25
C GLY A 218 -14.76 16.33 18.15
N GLY A 219 -13.49 15.90 18.08
CA GLY A 219 -12.37 16.53 18.78
C GLY A 219 -12.05 17.92 18.24
N GLN A 220 -12.09 18.12 16.93
CA GLN A 220 -11.90 19.43 16.29
C GLN A 220 -13.00 20.40 16.69
N SER A 221 -14.27 20.00 16.68
CA SER A 221 -15.40 20.83 17.12
C SER A 221 -15.31 21.27 18.59
N ARG A 222 -14.70 20.43 19.46
CA ARG A 222 -14.46 20.76 20.87
C ARG A 222 -13.29 21.73 21.07
N ASN A 223 -12.31 21.75 20.15
CA ASN A 223 -11.16 22.66 20.23
C ASN A 223 -11.57 24.11 19.98
N GLU A 224 -12.57 24.36 19.14
CA GLU A 224 -13.14 25.70 18.94
C GLU A 224 -13.79 26.26 20.24
N THR A 225 -14.16 25.38 21.18
CA THR A 225 -14.75 25.73 22.49
C THR A 225 -13.75 25.66 23.64
N GLY A 226 -12.45 25.43 23.39
CA GLY A 226 -11.38 25.55 24.40
C GLY A 226 -11.11 24.28 25.24
N ASN A 227 -11.69 23.12 24.92
CA ASN A 227 -11.53 21.87 25.68
C ASN A 227 -11.29 20.64 24.80
N GLY A 228 -10.50 20.74 23.76
CA GLY A 228 -10.30 19.64 22.81
C GLY A 228 -8.85 19.19 22.65
N LEU A 229 -8.66 18.06 21.97
CA LEU A 229 -7.37 17.55 21.51
C LEU A 229 -6.74 18.58 20.54
N ALA A 230 -5.41 18.74 20.59
CA ALA A 230 -4.72 19.64 19.67
C ALA A 230 -5.10 19.29 18.22
N PRO A 231 -5.33 20.30 17.36
CA PRO A 231 -5.61 20.04 15.95
C PRO A 231 -4.46 19.21 15.37
N LEU A 232 -4.81 18.24 14.53
CA LEU A 232 -3.85 17.64 13.60
C LEU A 232 -3.14 18.80 12.92
N ARG A 233 -1.81 18.82 12.89
CA ARG A 233 -1.06 19.85 12.18
C ARG A 233 -1.68 19.98 10.80
N GLU A 234 -2.27 21.13 10.48
CA GLU A 234 -2.34 21.60 9.11
C GLU A 234 -0.88 21.55 8.62
N ARG A 235 -0.54 20.55 7.82
CA ARG A 235 0.64 20.68 6.97
C ARG A 235 0.26 21.82 6.04
N ASP A 236 1.03 22.90 6.07
CA ASP A 236 1.01 23.90 5.03
C ASP A 236 1.28 23.17 3.72
N TYR A 237 0.21 22.73 3.07
CA TYR A 237 0.28 22.38 1.67
C TYR A 237 0.49 23.69 0.93
N GLU A 238 1.72 24.14 0.83
CA GLU A 238 2.10 24.85 -0.35
C GLU A 238 1.78 23.86 -1.48
N GLU A 239 0.86 24.24 -2.35
CA GLU A 239 0.55 23.56 -3.61
C GLU A 239 1.82 23.54 -4.50
N GLU A 240 2.88 22.91 -4.04
CA GLU A 240 4.03 22.57 -4.85
C GLU A 240 3.68 21.32 -5.62
N ASN A 241 3.19 21.54 -6.76
CA ASN A 241 3.35 20.91 -8.05
C ASN A 241 4.28 19.67 -8.13
N TRP A 242 4.20 18.72 -7.19
CA TRP A 242 4.92 17.45 -7.32
C TRP A 242 4.55 16.72 -8.63
N TYR A 243 3.32 16.87 -9.11
CA TYR A 243 2.89 16.32 -10.40
C TYR A 243 3.58 17.00 -11.58
N ARG A 244 3.95 18.28 -11.45
CA ARG A 244 4.69 19.03 -12.48
C ARG A 244 6.19 18.73 -12.41
N ASP A 245 6.75 18.49 -11.23
CA ASP A 245 8.14 18.11 -11.05
C ASP A 245 8.35 16.65 -11.45
N TYR A 246 7.38 15.74 -11.16
CA TYR A 246 7.38 14.39 -11.68
C TYR A 246 7.31 14.33 -13.21
N GLN A 247 6.53 15.20 -13.87
CA GLN A 247 6.53 15.33 -15.33
C GLN A 247 7.81 15.98 -15.87
N ALA A 248 8.46 16.86 -15.11
CA ALA A 248 9.69 17.52 -15.55
C ALA A 248 10.94 16.63 -15.42
N GLU A 249 10.97 15.69 -14.48
CA GLU A 249 12.02 14.67 -14.36
C GLU A 249 11.87 13.54 -15.39
N PHE A 250 10.66 13.29 -15.89
CA PHE A 250 10.38 12.36 -16.98
C PHE A 250 9.96 13.06 -18.27
N ASP A 251 10.73 14.06 -18.69
CA ASP A 251 10.70 14.54 -20.08
C ASP A 251 11.29 13.45 -20.98
N TYR A 252 10.53 12.39 -21.19
CA TYR A 252 10.75 11.50 -22.31
C TYR A 252 10.48 12.32 -23.57
N GLY A 253 11.58 12.81 -24.14
CA GLY A 253 11.55 13.55 -25.41
C GLY A 253 10.62 12.87 -26.40
N GLU A 254 9.89 13.67 -27.13
CA GLU A 254 8.90 13.45 -28.19
C GLU A 254 9.08 12.21 -29.10
N GLU A 255 9.11 10.99 -28.57
CA GLU A 255 9.29 9.78 -29.39
C GLU A 255 8.14 8.75 -29.31
N TYR A 256 7.09 9.03 -28.53
CA TYR A 256 5.89 8.18 -28.52
C TYR A 256 4.65 9.06 -28.76
N GLY A 257 3.97 8.79 -29.89
CA GLY A 257 2.71 9.45 -30.21
C GLY A 257 1.68 9.28 -29.08
N ASP A 258 0.85 10.30 -28.88
CA ASP A 258 -0.16 10.34 -27.81
C ASP A 258 -1.15 9.17 -27.95
N LEU A 259 -1.18 8.32 -26.91
CA LEU A 259 -2.14 7.23 -26.80
C LEU A 259 -3.38 7.76 -26.06
N TYR A 260 -4.53 7.79 -26.68
CA TYR A 260 -5.78 8.20 -26.03
C TYR A 260 -6.91 7.20 -26.24
N LEU A 261 -7.88 7.22 -25.32
CA LEU A 261 -9.07 6.37 -25.37
C LEU A 261 -10.22 7.15 -26.01
N GLU A 262 -10.78 6.63 -27.08
CA GLU A 262 -11.99 7.17 -27.71
C GLU A 262 -13.20 6.30 -27.35
N GLU A 263 -14.30 6.96 -26.97
CA GLU A 263 -15.57 6.29 -26.67
C GLU A 263 -16.31 5.96 -27.98
N THR A 264 -16.57 4.69 -28.19
CA THR A 264 -17.30 4.18 -29.35
C THR A 264 -18.65 3.60 -28.96
N GLU A 265 -19.55 3.37 -29.90
CA GLU A 265 -20.86 2.75 -29.62
C GLU A 265 -20.74 1.32 -29.04
N GLU A 266 -19.57 0.67 -29.12
CA GLU A 266 -19.29 -0.69 -28.62
C GLU A 266 -18.42 -0.70 -27.36
N GLY A 267 -17.96 0.47 -26.85
CA GLY A 267 -17.05 0.62 -25.70
C GLY A 267 -15.95 1.64 -25.97
N PHE A 268 -14.79 1.44 -25.28
CA PHE A 268 -13.60 2.30 -25.45
C PHE A 268 -12.60 1.61 -26.38
N GLU A 269 -12.07 2.34 -27.37
CA GLU A 269 -10.99 1.88 -28.24
C GLU A 269 -9.71 2.70 -28.00
N LEU A 270 -8.57 2.02 -27.97
CA LEU A 270 -7.26 2.65 -27.77
C LEU A 270 -6.72 3.09 -29.13
N ILE A 271 -6.54 4.41 -29.31
CA ILE A 271 -6.04 5.00 -30.55
C ILE A 271 -4.62 5.49 -30.34
N LEU A 272 -3.75 5.11 -31.28
CA LEU A 272 -2.41 5.64 -31.45
C LEU A 272 -2.47 6.73 -32.52
N ASP A 273 -2.08 7.96 -32.16
CA ASP A 273 -1.97 9.02 -33.15
C ASP A 273 -0.70 8.78 -34.00
N GLU A 274 -0.89 8.31 -35.22
CA GLU A 274 0.20 8.01 -36.18
C GLU A 274 0.67 9.25 -37.00
N GLU A 275 0.20 10.48 -36.68
CA GLU A 275 0.51 11.67 -37.51
C GLU A 275 1.89 12.30 -37.24
N VAL A 276 2.84 11.64 -36.60
CA VAL A 276 4.19 12.21 -36.32
C VAL A 276 5.28 11.65 -37.24
N TRP A 277 4.93 11.04 -38.37
CA TRP A 277 5.93 10.59 -39.34
C TRP A 277 5.68 11.19 -40.73
N ASP A 278 6.12 12.43 -40.96
CA ASP A 278 6.53 12.95 -42.27
C ASP A 278 7.80 13.82 -42.15
#